data_5eab16ab76dfd7da5ad8f407ddbb5861
#
_entry.id   5eab16ab76dfd7da5ad8f407ddbb5861
#
_cell.length_a   1.000
_cell.length_b   1.000
_cell.length_c   1.000
_cell.angle_alpha   90.00
_cell.angle_beta   90.00
_cell.angle_gamma   90.00
#
_symmetry.space_group_name_H-M   'P 1'
#
loop_
_entity.id
_entity.type
_entity.pdbx_description
1 polymer ?
#
loop_
_entity_poly.entity_id
_entity_poly.type
_entity_poly.pdbx_seq_one_letter_code
_entity_poly.pdbx_strand_id
1 'polypeptide(L)'
;VIGDDGIDGIQLGQGSPSGEAFLAFQRYAAQLARRGVILAVCSKNDLHVAEAAFAHSEMALKRSDIAAFVANWEDKAGNLRRIASMLDIGLDSLVFVDDNPAERDIVRRELPEVAVPELPDDVADYPARIAAAGYFEAVSFTSDDAERGRSYALNAERKAALNQATDMEGYLRGLQMVLRVSSIGATELARATQLINKTNQFNLTTRRYTEAEVERMASDPQTIALALRLEDKFGDNGLISVVLARPDAAIEADELLIDSWLMSCRVLGREVEMAVLEVLADAAAAAGWGALVGEYRPTERNGMVAEHYPRLGFEQRPAPANAATDASFWRYELASRAPINHHIQVQA
;
A
#
# COMPACT_ATOMS: atom_id res chain seq x y z
N VAL A 1 28.60 14.04 -5.72
CA VAL A 1 27.89 13.50 -6.85
C VAL A 1 27.65 14.58 -7.90
N ILE A 2 26.76 15.52 -7.68
CA ILE A 2 26.60 16.72 -8.52
C ILE A 2 27.22 17.88 -7.76
N GLY A 3 28.34 18.39 -8.26
CA GLY A 3 29.02 19.55 -7.68
C GLY A 3 28.47 20.88 -8.19
N ASP A 4 29.20 21.97 -7.90
CA ASP A 4 28.83 23.33 -8.32
C ASP A 4 28.80 23.49 -9.87
N ASP A 5 29.52 22.62 -10.59
CA ASP A 5 29.56 22.58 -12.07
C ASP A 5 28.33 21.83 -12.69
N GLY A 6 27.33 21.47 -11.90
CA GLY A 6 26.14 20.76 -12.36
C GLY A 6 26.43 19.38 -12.94
N ILE A 7 25.78 19.01 -14.05
CA ILE A 7 25.92 17.69 -14.68
C ILE A 7 27.31 17.47 -15.26
N ASP A 8 27.97 18.51 -15.75
CA ASP A 8 29.30 18.42 -16.36
C ASP A 8 30.40 18.03 -15.34
N GLY A 9 30.20 18.33 -14.06
CA GLY A 9 31.03 17.94 -12.95
C GLY A 9 30.65 16.62 -12.24
N ILE A 10 29.67 15.87 -12.77
CA ILE A 10 29.17 14.67 -12.09
C ILE A 10 30.23 13.57 -12.02
N GLN A 11 30.47 13.05 -10.81
CA GLN A 11 31.42 11.95 -10.59
C GLN A 11 30.67 10.62 -10.67
N LEU A 12 30.76 9.99 -11.81
CA LEU A 12 30.11 8.70 -12.10
C LEU A 12 31.06 7.77 -12.89
N GLY A 13 30.76 6.47 -12.83
CA GLY A 13 31.34 5.47 -13.68
C GLY A 13 32.76 5.04 -13.30
N GLN A 14 33.43 4.39 -14.24
CA GLN A 14 34.74 3.73 -14.01
C GLN A 14 35.94 4.58 -14.39
N GLY A 15 35.73 5.83 -14.72
CA GLY A 15 36.82 6.74 -15.18
C GLY A 15 37.68 7.35 -14.07
N SER A 16 37.24 7.23 -12.79
CA SER A 16 37.98 7.77 -11.65
C SER A 16 37.70 6.97 -10.38
N PRO A 17 38.62 6.97 -9.37
CA PRO A 17 38.37 6.29 -8.10
C PRO A 17 37.10 6.77 -7.40
N SER A 18 36.81 8.07 -7.40
CA SER A 18 35.56 8.61 -6.84
C SER A 18 34.30 8.15 -7.63
N GLY A 19 34.39 8.11 -8.96
CA GLY A 19 33.33 7.62 -9.80
C GLY A 19 33.00 6.14 -9.53
N GLU A 20 34.03 5.30 -9.38
CA GLU A 20 33.88 3.89 -9.00
C GLU A 20 33.26 3.71 -7.61
N ALA A 21 33.65 4.53 -6.63
CA ALA A 21 33.07 4.52 -5.29
C ALA A 21 31.57 4.87 -5.30
N PHE A 22 31.19 5.93 -6.03
CA PHE A 22 29.77 6.28 -6.18
C PHE A 22 28.99 5.22 -6.97
N LEU A 23 29.57 4.58 -7.95
CA LEU A 23 28.95 3.48 -8.68
C LEU A 23 28.73 2.27 -7.76
N ALA A 24 29.69 1.93 -6.90
CA ALA A 24 29.55 0.87 -5.91
C ALA A 24 28.41 1.18 -4.91
N PHE A 25 28.32 2.40 -4.44
CA PHE A 25 27.23 2.85 -3.58
C PHE A 25 25.86 2.76 -4.27
N GLN A 26 25.73 3.19 -5.52
CA GLN A 26 24.50 3.06 -6.30
C GLN A 26 24.09 1.59 -6.50
N ARG A 27 25.04 0.70 -6.79
CA ARG A 27 24.79 -0.74 -6.91
C ARG A 27 24.29 -1.34 -5.59
N TYR A 28 24.85 -0.92 -4.48
CA TYR A 28 24.36 -1.31 -3.16
C TYR A 28 22.94 -0.83 -2.92
N ALA A 29 22.62 0.44 -3.20
CA ALA A 29 21.26 0.96 -3.10
C ALA A 29 20.27 0.21 -4.02
N ALA A 30 20.68 -0.13 -5.25
CA ALA A 30 19.86 -0.95 -6.16
C ALA A 30 19.62 -2.36 -5.61
N GLN A 31 20.59 -2.97 -4.91
CA GLN A 31 20.39 -4.25 -4.23
C GLN A 31 19.38 -4.14 -3.08
N LEU A 32 19.44 -3.07 -2.31
CA LEU A 32 18.45 -2.79 -1.26
C LEU A 32 17.05 -2.61 -1.87
N ALA A 33 16.93 -1.89 -2.99
CA ALA A 33 15.64 -1.73 -3.69
C ALA A 33 15.05 -3.07 -4.14
N ARG A 34 15.88 -4.00 -4.66
CA ARG A 34 15.43 -5.35 -5.02
C ARG A 34 14.94 -6.17 -3.81
N ARG A 35 15.41 -5.82 -2.61
CA ARG A 35 14.96 -6.39 -1.34
C ARG A 35 13.73 -5.65 -0.74
N GLY A 36 13.14 -4.71 -1.50
CA GLY A 36 11.94 -3.98 -1.10
C GLY A 36 12.20 -2.73 -0.25
N VAL A 37 13.45 -2.29 -0.13
CA VAL A 37 13.77 -0.97 0.46
C VAL A 37 13.34 0.11 -0.53
N ILE A 38 12.53 1.05 -0.08
CA ILE A 38 12.05 2.15 -0.90
C ILE A 38 13.15 3.21 -0.99
N LEU A 39 13.52 3.58 -2.22
CA LEU A 39 14.50 4.64 -2.44
C LEU A 39 13.80 5.99 -2.66
N ALA A 40 14.33 7.02 -2.03
CA ALA A 40 13.90 8.40 -2.23
C ALA A 40 15.11 9.33 -2.39
N VAL A 41 14.93 10.41 -3.13
CA VAL A 41 15.94 11.48 -3.28
C VAL A 41 15.49 12.69 -2.48
N CYS A 42 16.43 13.19 -1.65
CA CYS A 42 16.31 14.43 -0.91
C CYS A 42 17.55 15.28 -1.21
N SER A 43 17.46 16.21 -2.15
CA SER A 43 18.60 16.97 -2.67
C SER A 43 18.42 18.48 -2.54
N LYS A 44 19.46 19.20 -2.15
CA LYS A 44 19.55 20.65 -2.30
C LYS A 44 20.11 20.94 -3.70
N ASN A 45 19.25 21.00 -4.69
CA ASN A 45 19.58 21.28 -6.08
C ASN A 45 18.31 21.69 -6.85
N ASP A 46 18.47 22.24 -8.03
CA ASP A 46 17.37 22.44 -8.95
C ASP A 46 16.81 21.10 -9.45
N LEU A 47 15.50 20.96 -9.46
CA LEU A 47 14.84 19.69 -9.77
C LEU A 47 15.28 19.11 -11.12
N HIS A 48 15.31 19.96 -12.17
CA HIS A 48 15.68 19.52 -13.52
C HIS A 48 17.12 19.05 -13.62
N VAL A 49 18.05 19.64 -12.85
CA VAL A 49 19.46 19.25 -12.81
C VAL A 49 19.60 17.91 -12.09
N ALA A 50 18.94 17.75 -10.94
CA ALA A 50 18.98 16.52 -10.17
C ALA A 50 18.36 15.34 -10.95
N GLU A 51 17.25 15.55 -11.67
CA GLU A 51 16.61 14.51 -12.51
C GLU A 51 17.46 14.16 -13.74
N ALA A 52 18.07 15.15 -14.40
CA ALA A 52 18.92 14.92 -15.56
C ALA A 52 20.11 13.99 -15.28
N ALA A 53 20.61 13.97 -14.04
CA ALA A 53 21.67 13.04 -13.62
C ALA A 53 21.26 11.57 -13.80
N PHE A 54 19.98 11.23 -13.61
CA PHE A 54 19.46 9.86 -13.77
C PHE A 54 19.37 9.41 -15.23
N ALA A 55 19.49 10.33 -16.20
CA ALA A 55 19.59 10.01 -17.62
C ALA A 55 21.02 9.70 -18.07
N HIS A 56 22.03 9.93 -17.23
CA HIS A 56 23.43 9.66 -17.57
C HIS A 56 23.65 8.17 -17.82
N SER A 57 24.44 7.81 -18.84
CA SER A 57 24.65 6.41 -19.26
C SER A 57 25.32 5.55 -18.21
N GLU A 58 26.20 6.12 -17.40
CA GLU A 58 26.93 5.43 -16.32
C GLU A 58 26.18 5.42 -14.97
N MET A 59 24.97 6.01 -14.90
CA MET A 59 24.12 5.98 -13.70
C MET A 59 23.52 4.58 -13.52
N ALA A 60 23.84 3.91 -12.41
CA ALA A 60 23.34 2.57 -12.11
C ALA A 60 21.88 2.59 -11.66
N LEU A 61 21.49 3.57 -10.87
CA LEU A 61 20.09 3.81 -10.48
C LEU A 61 19.35 4.51 -11.62
N LYS A 62 18.12 4.10 -11.85
CA LYS A 62 17.22 4.75 -12.81
C LYS A 62 16.20 5.61 -12.07
N ARG A 63 15.64 6.62 -12.75
CA ARG A 63 14.57 7.47 -12.17
C ARG A 63 13.38 6.63 -11.69
N SER A 64 13.10 5.51 -12.38
CA SER A 64 12.04 4.56 -12.02
C SER A 64 12.29 3.78 -10.71
N ASP A 65 13.53 3.75 -10.22
CA ASP A 65 13.88 3.10 -8.95
C ASP A 65 13.57 3.99 -7.74
N ILE A 66 13.27 5.28 -7.99
CA ILE A 66 13.07 6.31 -6.98
C ILE A 66 11.57 6.55 -6.78
N ALA A 67 11.06 6.18 -5.62
CA ALA A 67 9.63 6.28 -5.28
C ALA A 67 9.20 7.73 -4.95
N ALA A 68 10.07 8.54 -4.34
CA ALA A 68 9.85 9.95 -4.09
C ALA A 68 11.09 10.77 -4.45
N PHE A 69 10.90 11.88 -5.16
CA PHE A 69 11.98 12.71 -5.62
C PHE A 69 11.72 14.16 -5.19
N VAL A 70 12.53 14.65 -4.25
CA VAL A 70 12.44 16.03 -3.75
C VAL A 70 13.82 16.69 -3.93
N ALA A 71 13.87 17.64 -4.86
CA ALA A 71 15.06 18.46 -5.09
C ALA A 71 14.63 19.93 -5.12
N ASN A 72 15.12 20.69 -4.17
CA ASN A 72 14.89 22.11 -4.01
C ASN A 72 15.93 22.68 -3.03
N TRP A 73 15.88 23.97 -2.77
CA TRP A 73 16.81 24.66 -1.88
C TRP A 73 16.28 24.81 -0.43
N GLU A 74 15.15 24.17 -0.12
CA GLU A 74 14.62 24.12 1.24
C GLU A 74 15.46 23.21 2.16
N ASP A 75 15.22 23.26 3.47
CA ASP A 75 15.93 22.43 4.44
C ASP A 75 15.64 20.93 4.27
N LYS A 76 16.62 20.09 4.61
CA LYS A 76 16.52 18.64 4.46
C LYS A 76 15.45 18.04 5.40
N ALA A 77 15.27 18.58 6.60
CA ALA A 77 14.29 18.08 7.56
C ALA A 77 12.85 18.31 7.05
N GLY A 78 12.55 19.49 6.51
CA GLY A 78 11.28 19.78 5.84
C GLY A 78 11.02 18.86 4.64
N ASN A 79 12.05 18.63 3.82
CA ASN A 79 11.96 17.75 2.67
C ASN A 79 11.77 16.27 3.06
N LEU A 80 12.37 15.79 4.17
CA LEU A 80 12.14 14.44 4.69
C LEU A 80 10.71 14.26 5.20
N ARG A 81 10.14 15.27 5.89
CA ARG A 81 8.69 15.25 6.25
C ARG A 81 7.81 15.18 5.01
N ARG A 82 8.15 15.91 3.94
CA ARG A 82 7.45 15.86 2.65
C ARG A 82 7.54 14.48 2.02
N ILE A 83 8.73 13.86 1.98
CA ILE A 83 8.95 12.50 1.47
C ILE A 83 8.13 11.48 2.27
N ALA A 84 8.17 11.52 3.60
CA ALA A 84 7.38 10.66 4.47
C ALA A 84 5.88 10.77 4.16
N SER A 85 5.38 12.02 4.01
CA SER A 85 3.99 12.28 3.63
C SER A 85 3.65 11.79 2.21
N MET A 86 4.54 11.95 1.22
CA MET A 86 4.32 11.45 -0.14
C MET A 86 4.19 9.94 -0.18
N LEU A 87 5.04 9.24 0.60
CA LEU A 87 5.10 7.79 0.66
C LEU A 87 4.13 7.17 1.68
N ASP A 88 3.45 8.00 2.48
CA ASP A 88 2.56 7.57 3.56
C ASP A 88 3.25 6.61 4.55
N ILE A 89 4.44 7.02 5.02
CA ILE A 89 5.24 6.27 6.00
C ILE A 89 5.62 7.18 7.18
N GLY A 90 5.93 6.57 8.32
CA GLY A 90 6.44 7.29 9.49
C GLY A 90 7.89 7.79 9.28
N LEU A 91 8.27 8.85 9.97
CA LEU A 91 9.65 9.35 9.97
C LEU A 91 10.63 8.31 10.54
N ASP A 92 10.19 7.49 11.48
CA ASP A 92 10.91 6.35 12.08
C ASP A 92 11.24 5.22 11.09
N SER A 93 10.60 5.24 9.92
CA SER A 93 10.87 4.30 8.82
C SER A 93 11.94 4.80 7.84
N LEU A 94 12.49 6.01 8.05
CA LEU A 94 13.48 6.61 7.17
C LEU A 94 14.91 6.38 7.67
N VAL A 95 15.78 6.10 6.72
CA VAL A 95 17.24 6.16 6.89
C VAL A 95 17.76 7.25 5.98
N PHE A 96 18.30 8.32 6.55
CA PHE A 96 18.83 9.46 5.80
C PHE A 96 20.35 9.33 5.62
N VAL A 97 20.78 9.30 4.37
CA VAL A 97 22.17 9.19 3.94
C VAL A 97 22.54 10.45 3.16
N ASP A 98 23.51 11.19 3.65
CA ASP A 98 23.98 12.44 3.04
C ASP A 98 25.49 12.59 3.28
N ASP A 99 26.24 13.00 2.27
CA ASP A 99 27.70 13.20 2.36
C ASP A 99 28.07 14.41 3.23
N ASN A 100 27.21 15.42 3.30
CA ASN A 100 27.44 16.62 4.11
C ASN A 100 27.17 16.35 5.60
N PRO A 101 28.19 16.39 6.48
CA PRO A 101 28.02 16.17 7.91
C PRO A 101 27.10 17.23 8.57
N ALA A 102 27.11 18.48 8.09
CA ALA A 102 26.24 19.51 8.63
C ALA A 102 24.75 19.23 8.36
N GLU A 103 24.41 18.72 7.17
CA GLU A 103 23.05 18.31 6.87
C GLU A 103 22.61 17.10 7.72
N ARG A 104 23.50 16.12 7.94
CA ARG A 104 23.23 15.01 8.84
C ARG A 104 22.96 15.47 10.28
N ASP A 105 23.73 16.42 10.79
CA ASP A 105 23.56 16.96 12.14
C ASP A 105 22.28 17.76 12.29
N ILE A 106 21.87 18.51 11.27
CA ILE A 106 20.58 19.21 11.24
C ILE A 106 19.45 18.20 11.34
N VAL A 107 19.46 17.15 10.51
CA VAL A 107 18.43 16.13 10.50
C VAL A 107 18.35 15.38 11.84
N ARG A 108 19.47 15.02 12.46
CA ARG A 108 19.48 14.38 13.79
C ARG A 108 18.83 15.24 14.88
N ARG A 109 19.00 16.55 14.82
CA ARG A 109 18.42 17.48 15.81
C ARG A 109 16.92 17.73 15.55
N GLU A 110 16.55 17.92 14.28
CA GLU A 110 15.19 18.30 13.88
C GLU A 110 14.25 17.11 13.77
N LEU A 111 14.78 15.92 13.50
CA LEU A 111 14.03 14.68 13.27
C LEU A 111 14.73 13.51 13.99
N PRO A 112 14.67 13.45 15.33
CA PRO A 112 15.33 12.39 16.09
C PRO A 112 14.82 10.98 15.80
N GLU A 113 13.62 10.87 15.17
CA GLU A 113 13.03 9.60 14.74
C GLU A 113 13.71 9.04 13.49
N VAL A 114 14.34 9.88 12.66
CA VAL A 114 15.02 9.46 11.42
C VAL A 114 16.37 8.87 11.77
N ALA A 115 16.62 7.66 11.28
CA ALA A 115 17.94 7.05 11.41
C ALA A 115 18.96 7.75 10.50
N VAL A 116 20.05 8.25 11.06
CA VAL A 116 21.11 8.97 10.33
C VAL A 116 22.45 8.31 10.62
N PRO A 117 22.93 7.37 9.77
CA PRO A 117 24.20 6.70 9.98
C PRO A 117 25.38 7.68 9.90
N GLU A 118 26.44 7.40 10.67
CA GLU A 118 27.72 8.07 10.48
C GLU A 118 28.38 7.54 9.21
N LEU A 119 28.79 8.46 8.36
CA LEU A 119 29.49 8.13 7.12
C LEU A 119 30.95 8.54 7.23
N PRO A 120 31.87 7.70 6.74
CA PRO A 120 33.27 8.05 6.62
C PRO A 120 33.50 9.11 5.52
N ASP A 121 34.70 9.68 5.46
CA ASP A 121 35.05 10.64 4.42
C ASP A 121 35.18 9.96 3.04
N ASP A 122 35.58 8.69 3.02
CA ASP A 122 35.71 7.91 1.79
C ASP A 122 34.37 7.26 1.40
N VAL A 123 33.85 7.64 0.24
CA VAL A 123 32.61 7.10 -0.32
C VAL A 123 32.69 5.59 -0.60
N ALA A 124 33.89 5.05 -0.83
CA ALA A 124 34.11 3.62 -1.05
C ALA A 124 33.64 2.78 0.15
N ASP A 125 33.66 3.33 1.35
CA ASP A 125 33.26 2.66 2.59
C ASP A 125 31.75 2.81 2.91
N TYR A 126 31.00 3.64 2.18
CA TYR A 126 29.56 3.86 2.44
C TYR A 126 28.73 2.57 2.45
N PRO A 127 28.86 1.67 1.44
CA PRO A 127 28.09 0.43 1.44
C PRO A 127 28.35 -0.43 2.67
N ALA A 128 29.62 -0.60 3.06
CA ALA A 128 29.98 -1.40 4.23
C ALA A 128 29.48 -0.77 5.54
N ARG A 129 29.56 0.57 5.64
CA ARG A 129 29.12 1.28 6.84
C ARG A 129 27.61 1.23 7.03
N ILE A 130 26.85 1.42 5.96
CA ILE A 130 25.38 1.36 5.98
C ILE A 130 24.91 -0.07 6.25
N ALA A 131 25.56 -1.08 5.65
CA ALA A 131 25.26 -2.49 5.92
C ALA A 131 25.52 -2.84 7.38
N ALA A 132 26.67 -2.44 7.95
CA ALA A 132 27.02 -2.72 9.34
C ALA A 132 26.07 -2.06 10.36
N ALA A 133 25.38 -0.99 9.98
CA ALA A 133 24.38 -0.36 10.84
C ALA A 133 23.09 -1.18 11.03
N GLY A 134 22.84 -2.20 10.20
CA GLY A 134 21.75 -3.16 10.37
C GLY A 134 20.33 -2.65 10.12
N TYR A 135 20.16 -1.44 9.57
CA TYR A 135 18.84 -0.83 9.35
C TYR A 135 17.92 -1.62 8.39
N PHE A 136 18.51 -2.38 7.49
CA PHE A 136 17.80 -3.08 6.41
C PHE A 136 17.80 -4.60 6.58
N GLU A 137 18.06 -5.08 7.78
CA GLU A 137 18.00 -6.51 8.09
C GLU A 137 16.54 -6.98 8.09
N ALA A 138 16.29 -8.13 7.46
CA ALA A 138 14.98 -8.76 7.40
C ALA A 138 15.09 -10.26 7.61
N VAL A 139 14.16 -10.83 8.38
CA VAL A 139 14.11 -12.27 8.67
C VAL A 139 13.69 -13.09 7.45
N SER A 140 12.88 -12.50 6.58
CA SER A 140 12.39 -13.14 5.35
C SER A 140 12.23 -12.09 4.24
N PHE A 141 12.39 -12.54 3.01
CA PHE A 141 12.21 -11.76 1.80
C PHE A 141 11.21 -12.46 0.88
N THR A 142 10.19 -11.72 0.40
CA THR A 142 9.15 -12.23 -0.49
C THR A 142 9.17 -11.51 -1.84
N SER A 143 8.52 -12.11 -2.86
CA SER A 143 8.32 -11.44 -4.17
C SER A 143 7.59 -10.10 -4.02
N ASP A 144 6.65 -10.01 -3.09
CA ASP A 144 5.92 -8.78 -2.80
C ASP A 144 6.82 -7.66 -2.26
N ASP A 145 7.88 -8.02 -1.53
CA ASP A 145 8.84 -7.04 -1.04
C ASP A 145 9.64 -6.44 -2.21
N ALA A 146 9.94 -7.23 -3.24
CA ALA A 146 10.62 -6.74 -4.45
C ALA A 146 9.77 -5.71 -5.23
N GLU A 147 8.43 -5.85 -5.22
CA GLU A 147 7.51 -4.94 -5.90
C GLU A 147 7.15 -3.70 -5.07
N ARG A 148 7.53 -3.68 -3.80
CA ARG A 148 7.15 -2.62 -2.85
C ARG A 148 7.55 -1.23 -3.34
N GLY A 149 8.79 -1.02 -3.74
CA GLY A 149 9.28 0.27 -4.22
C GLY A 149 8.45 0.82 -5.38
N ARG A 150 8.10 -0.04 -6.35
CA ARG A 150 7.25 0.32 -7.49
C ARG A 150 5.82 0.70 -7.04
N SER A 151 5.25 -0.08 -6.12
CA SER A 151 3.92 0.21 -5.58
C SER A 151 3.87 1.58 -4.88
N TYR A 152 4.90 1.95 -4.13
CA TYR A 152 4.97 3.26 -3.48
C TYR A 152 5.17 4.40 -4.48
N ALA A 153 5.97 4.22 -5.53
CA ALA A 153 6.11 5.20 -6.60
C ALA A 153 4.76 5.48 -7.28
N LEU A 154 4.03 4.44 -7.66
CA LEU A 154 2.70 4.57 -8.25
C LEU A 154 1.69 5.25 -7.31
N ASN A 155 1.76 4.98 -6.01
CA ASN A 155 0.91 5.65 -5.03
C ASN A 155 1.26 7.13 -4.88
N ALA A 156 2.53 7.50 -4.95
CA ALA A 156 2.95 8.91 -4.94
C ALA A 156 2.41 9.66 -6.18
N GLU A 157 2.42 9.03 -7.37
CA GLU A 157 1.82 9.58 -8.59
C GLU A 157 0.30 9.77 -8.46
N ARG A 158 -0.41 8.79 -7.88
CA ARG A 158 -1.86 8.87 -7.59
C ARG A 158 -2.17 10.04 -6.64
N LYS A 159 -1.37 10.20 -5.59
CA LYS A 159 -1.53 11.29 -4.63
C LYS A 159 -1.27 12.65 -5.28
N ALA A 160 -0.28 12.75 -6.14
CA ALA A 160 -0.03 13.96 -6.92
C ALA A 160 -1.21 14.28 -7.85
N ALA A 161 -1.77 13.28 -8.55
CA ALA A 161 -2.94 13.45 -9.39
C ALA A 161 -4.18 13.87 -8.60
N LEU A 162 -4.39 13.33 -7.39
CA LEU A 162 -5.47 13.76 -6.48
C LEU A 162 -5.33 15.22 -6.08
N ASN A 163 -4.11 15.66 -5.74
CA ASN A 163 -3.84 17.05 -5.34
C ASN A 163 -4.02 18.06 -6.49
N GLN A 164 -3.94 17.61 -7.76
CA GLN A 164 -4.14 18.43 -8.94
C GLN A 164 -5.59 18.39 -9.45
N ALA A 165 -6.41 17.48 -8.94
CA ALA A 165 -7.79 17.36 -9.37
C ALA A 165 -8.64 18.53 -8.86
N THR A 166 -9.58 18.99 -9.67
CA THR A 166 -10.51 20.07 -9.31
C THR A 166 -11.66 19.57 -8.45
N ASP A 167 -12.02 18.30 -8.58
CA ASP A 167 -13.07 17.63 -7.82
C ASP A 167 -12.80 16.12 -7.71
N MET A 168 -13.42 15.47 -6.73
CA MET A 168 -13.23 14.05 -6.44
C MET A 168 -13.81 13.16 -7.55
N GLU A 169 -14.93 13.51 -8.13
CA GLU A 169 -15.58 12.71 -9.18
C GLU A 169 -14.72 12.66 -10.45
N GLY A 170 -14.20 13.81 -10.88
CA GLY A 170 -13.26 13.89 -12.00
C GLY A 170 -11.97 13.11 -11.76
N TYR A 171 -11.47 13.13 -10.52
CA TYR A 171 -10.31 12.32 -10.12
C TYR A 171 -10.61 10.83 -10.25
N LEU A 172 -11.70 10.33 -9.63
CA LEU A 172 -12.08 8.92 -9.65
C LEU A 172 -12.31 8.40 -11.06
N ARG A 173 -13.06 9.16 -11.88
CA ARG A 173 -13.26 8.85 -13.30
C ARG A 173 -11.95 8.84 -14.09
N GLY A 174 -11.06 9.77 -13.77
CA GLY A 174 -9.75 9.89 -14.42
C GLY A 174 -8.77 8.76 -14.03
N LEU A 175 -9.01 8.00 -12.98
CA LEU A 175 -8.21 6.82 -12.61
C LEU A 175 -8.44 5.63 -13.55
N GLN A 176 -9.59 5.54 -14.23
CA GLN A 176 -9.94 4.43 -15.14
C GLN A 176 -9.80 3.07 -14.45
N MET A 177 -10.39 2.94 -13.27
CA MET A 177 -10.24 1.77 -12.42
C MET A 177 -10.95 0.54 -12.98
N VAL A 178 -10.29 -0.62 -12.89
CA VAL A 178 -10.83 -1.94 -13.24
C VAL A 178 -10.68 -2.86 -12.04
N LEU A 179 -11.79 -3.37 -11.52
CA LEU A 179 -11.84 -4.36 -10.45
C LEU A 179 -11.98 -5.76 -11.06
N ARG A 180 -10.92 -6.57 -10.94
CA ARG A 180 -10.97 -7.97 -11.34
C ARG A 180 -11.40 -8.82 -10.15
N VAL A 181 -12.40 -9.64 -10.37
CA VAL A 181 -13.00 -10.51 -9.37
C VAL A 181 -12.67 -11.96 -9.70
N SER A 182 -12.21 -12.70 -8.70
CA SER A 182 -12.01 -14.15 -8.80
C SER A 182 -12.47 -14.85 -7.53
N SER A 183 -12.76 -16.14 -7.62
CA SER A 183 -12.88 -16.99 -6.43
C SER A 183 -11.50 -17.20 -5.82
N ILE A 184 -11.43 -17.43 -4.51
CA ILE A 184 -10.19 -17.81 -3.84
C ILE A 184 -9.83 -19.25 -4.23
N GLY A 185 -9.00 -19.40 -5.25
CA GLY A 185 -8.42 -20.67 -5.70
C GLY A 185 -6.99 -20.85 -5.22
N ALA A 186 -6.32 -21.90 -5.68
CA ALA A 186 -4.96 -22.24 -5.29
C ALA A 186 -3.95 -21.10 -5.53
N THR A 187 -4.18 -20.29 -6.58
CA THR A 187 -3.30 -19.16 -6.95
C THR A 187 -3.40 -18.01 -5.97
N GLU A 188 -4.64 -17.71 -5.47
CA GLU A 188 -4.91 -16.58 -4.60
C GLU A 188 -4.82 -16.95 -3.11
N LEU A 189 -4.89 -18.24 -2.75
CA LEU A 189 -5.06 -18.73 -1.39
C LEU A 189 -4.02 -18.19 -0.41
N ALA A 190 -2.74 -18.38 -0.71
CA ALA A 190 -1.65 -17.91 0.14
C ALA A 190 -1.69 -16.40 0.33
N ARG A 191 -1.98 -15.64 -0.75
CA ARG A 191 -2.04 -14.19 -0.69
C ARG A 191 -3.29 -13.68 0.01
N ALA A 192 -4.44 -14.29 -0.21
CA ALA A 192 -5.68 -13.98 0.50
C ALA A 192 -5.51 -14.21 2.01
N THR A 193 -4.96 -15.35 2.40
CA THR A 193 -4.66 -15.68 3.80
C THR A 193 -3.69 -14.67 4.43
N GLN A 194 -2.64 -14.29 3.69
CA GLN A 194 -1.71 -13.26 4.17
C GLN A 194 -2.42 -11.92 4.38
N LEU A 195 -3.28 -11.49 3.45
CA LEU A 195 -4.04 -10.25 3.57
C LEU A 195 -4.99 -10.28 4.77
N ILE A 196 -5.72 -11.40 4.99
CA ILE A 196 -6.59 -11.63 6.15
C ILE A 196 -5.80 -11.46 7.45
N ASN A 197 -4.60 -12.02 7.53
CA ASN A 197 -3.79 -12.03 8.75
C ASN A 197 -2.98 -10.75 9.00
N LYS A 198 -2.72 -9.93 7.98
CA LYS A 198 -1.95 -8.68 8.11
C LYS A 198 -2.81 -7.42 8.20
N THR A 199 -4.08 -7.46 7.74
CA THR A 199 -4.94 -6.27 7.71
C THR A 199 -5.61 -6.06 9.07
N ASN A 200 -5.41 -4.88 9.66
CA ASN A 200 -5.96 -4.49 10.95
C ASN A 200 -6.92 -3.30 10.87
N GLN A 201 -6.61 -2.31 10.03
CA GLN A 201 -7.37 -1.05 9.97
C GLN A 201 -8.69 -1.23 9.22
N PHE A 202 -8.64 -1.70 7.97
CA PHE A 202 -9.85 -2.02 7.22
C PHE A 202 -10.12 -3.52 7.29
N ASN A 203 -10.59 -3.97 8.45
CA ASN A 203 -11.02 -5.34 8.71
C ASN A 203 -12.17 -5.31 9.71
N LEU A 204 -13.35 -5.69 9.25
CA LEU A 204 -14.61 -5.49 10.00
C LEU A 204 -14.75 -6.42 11.21
N THR A 205 -14.21 -7.64 11.13
CA THR A 205 -14.32 -8.64 12.20
C THR A 205 -12.99 -9.00 12.86
N THR A 206 -11.86 -8.64 12.22
CA THR A 206 -10.49 -8.96 12.64
C THR A 206 -10.22 -10.44 12.89
N ARG A 207 -11.05 -11.33 12.34
CA ARG A 207 -10.83 -12.78 12.38
C ARG A 207 -9.53 -13.15 11.68
N ARG A 208 -8.87 -14.20 12.15
CA ARG A 208 -7.62 -14.72 11.60
C ARG A 208 -7.79 -16.18 11.27
N TYR A 209 -7.21 -16.60 10.16
CA TYR A 209 -7.37 -17.95 9.65
C TYR A 209 -6.03 -18.51 9.17
N THR A 210 -5.84 -19.80 9.34
CA THR A 210 -4.81 -20.55 8.66
C THR A 210 -5.18 -20.73 7.18
N GLU A 211 -4.19 -21.04 6.35
CA GLU A 211 -4.42 -21.30 4.92
C GLU A 211 -5.38 -22.46 4.70
N ALA A 212 -5.29 -23.53 5.48
CA ALA A 212 -6.20 -24.68 5.44
C ALA A 212 -7.65 -24.33 5.82
N GLU A 213 -7.86 -23.34 6.70
CA GLU A 213 -9.20 -22.85 7.05
C GLU A 213 -9.80 -22.02 5.94
N VAL A 214 -9.00 -21.13 5.31
CA VAL A 214 -9.44 -20.35 4.15
C VAL A 214 -9.76 -21.26 2.98
N GLU A 215 -8.93 -22.26 2.69
CA GLU A 215 -9.15 -23.24 1.63
C GLU A 215 -10.46 -24.01 1.85
N ARG A 216 -10.71 -24.47 3.08
CA ARG A 216 -11.96 -25.18 3.43
C ARG A 216 -13.19 -24.30 3.22
N MET A 217 -13.13 -23.03 3.66
CA MET A 217 -14.22 -22.09 3.45
C MET A 217 -14.43 -21.80 1.96
N ALA A 218 -13.37 -21.59 1.21
CA ALA A 218 -13.44 -21.30 -0.22
C ALA A 218 -13.94 -22.50 -1.06
N SER A 219 -13.76 -23.73 -0.55
CA SER A 219 -14.21 -24.97 -1.20
C SER A 219 -15.68 -25.34 -0.86
N ASP A 220 -16.30 -24.66 0.11
CA ASP A 220 -17.69 -24.89 0.48
C ASP A 220 -18.62 -24.21 -0.54
N PRO A 221 -19.51 -24.96 -1.24
CA PRO A 221 -20.39 -24.39 -2.26
C PRO A 221 -21.42 -23.35 -1.71
N GLN A 222 -21.65 -23.32 -0.40
CA GLN A 222 -22.52 -22.32 0.24
C GLN A 222 -21.78 -21.06 0.64
N THR A 223 -20.44 -21.05 0.54
CA THR A 223 -19.59 -19.90 0.86
C THR A 223 -19.28 -19.10 -0.40
N ILE A 224 -19.46 -17.80 -0.33
CA ILE A 224 -18.93 -16.86 -1.33
C ILE A 224 -17.57 -16.37 -0.86
N ALA A 225 -16.53 -16.80 -1.56
CA ALA A 225 -15.14 -16.48 -1.24
C ALA A 225 -14.51 -15.69 -2.40
N LEU A 226 -14.37 -14.38 -2.24
CA LEU A 226 -13.92 -13.47 -3.30
C LEU A 226 -12.52 -12.94 -3.03
N ALA A 227 -11.70 -12.95 -4.07
CA ALA A 227 -10.43 -12.27 -4.16
C ALA A 227 -10.53 -11.14 -5.21
N LEU A 228 -10.25 -9.90 -4.82
CA LEU A 228 -10.48 -8.73 -5.66
C LEU A 228 -9.17 -7.99 -5.89
N ARG A 229 -8.83 -7.79 -7.16
CA ARG A 229 -7.64 -7.04 -7.61
C ARG A 229 -8.07 -5.76 -8.29
N LEU A 230 -7.35 -4.67 -8.04
CA LEU A 230 -7.64 -3.38 -8.65
C LEU A 230 -6.49 -2.95 -9.56
N GLU A 231 -6.82 -2.61 -10.78
CA GLU A 231 -5.92 -1.94 -11.72
C GLU A 231 -6.42 -0.52 -11.97
N ASP A 232 -5.53 0.41 -12.22
CA ASP A 232 -5.86 1.77 -12.66
C ASP A 232 -4.85 2.26 -13.70
N LYS A 233 -5.02 3.47 -14.25
CA LYS A 233 -4.12 4.01 -15.28
C LYS A 233 -2.64 4.07 -14.87
N PHE A 234 -2.33 4.07 -13.58
CA PHE A 234 -0.96 4.08 -13.08
C PHE A 234 -0.38 2.67 -12.95
N GLY A 235 -1.22 1.64 -12.78
CA GLY A 235 -0.80 0.25 -12.74
C GLY A 235 -1.62 -0.64 -11.81
N ASP A 236 -1.17 -1.89 -11.64
CA ASP A 236 -1.79 -2.91 -10.81
C ASP A 236 -1.55 -2.64 -9.32
N ASN A 237 -2.62 -2.55 -8.53
CA ASN A 237 -2.57 -2.46 -7.08
C ASN A 237 -2.50 -3.84 -6.41
N GLY A 238 -2.53 -4.93 -7.17
CA GLY A 238 -2.53 -6.29 -6.68
C GLY A 238 -3.85 -6.70 -6.02
N LEU A 239 -3.82 -7.74 -5.19
CA LEU A 239 -4.95 -8.15 -4.37
C LEU A 239 -5.22 -7.08 -3.31
N ILE A 240 -6.40 -6.44 -3.40
CA ILE A 240 -6.75 -5.29 -2.56
C ILE A 240 -7.87 -5.58 -1.57
N SER A 241 -8.70 -6.57 -1.83
CA SER A 241 -9.79 -6.95 -0.93
C SER A 241 -10.02 -8.45 -0.95
N VAL A 242 -10.43 -8.98 0.20
CA VAL A 242 -10.92 -10.35 0.36
C VAL A 242 -12.25 -10.29 1.09
N VAL A 243 -13.24 -11.04 0.59
CA VAL A 243 -14.53 -11.21 1.23
C VAL A 243 -14.82 -12.70 1.38
N LEU A 244 -15.18 -13.09 2.59
CA LEU A 244 -15.72 -14.42 2.90
C LEU A 244 -17.12 -14.23 3.46
N ALA A 245 -18.14 -14.76 2.77
CA ALA A 245 -19.50 -14.73 3.22
C ALA A 245 -20.10 -16.14 3.20
N ARG A 246 -20.71 -16.56 4.30
CA ARG A 246 -21.17 -17.94 4.51
C ARG A 246 -22.45 -18.00 5.34
N PRO A 247 -23.24 -19.08 5.24
CA PRO A 247 -24.34 -19.30 6.16
C PRO A 247 -23.82 -19.45 7.60
N ASP A 248 -24.63 -18.99 8.56
CA ASP A 248 -24.33 -19.14 9.98
C ASP A 248 -25.59 -19.47 10.76
N ALA A 249 -25.52 -20.40 11.70
CA ALA A 249 -26.66 -20.84 12.50
C ALA A 249 -27.21 -19.76 13.44
N ALA A 250 -26.53 -18.66 13.61
CA ALA A 250 -26.94 -17.54 14.46
C ALA A 250 -27.81 -16.50 13.73
N ILE A 251 -27.98 -16.62 12.41
CA ILE A 251 -28.79 -15.72 11.57
C ILE A 251 -29.91 -16.51 10.86
N GLU A 252 -30.80 -15.82 10.13
CA GLU A 252 -31.91 -16.45 9.40
C GLU A 252 -31.39 -17.38 8.28
N ALA A 253 -32.20 -18.39 7.93
CA ALA A 253 -31.75 -19.43 6.98
C ALA A 253 -31.55 -18.93 5.53
N ASP A 254 -32.15 -17.80 5.18
CA ASP A 254 -32.02 -17.13 3.89
C ASP A 254 -31.00 -15.97 3.90
N GLU A 255 -30.30 -15.80 5.02
CA GLU A 255 -29.29 -14.76 5.19
C GLU A 255 -27.87 -15.32 5.05
N LEU A 256 -26.96 -14.52 4.52
CA LEU A 256 -25.54 -14.84 4.36
C LEU A 256 -24.69 -13.91 5.24
N LEU A 257 -23.96 -14.47 6.21
CA LEU A 257 -23.08 -13.71 7.08
C LEU A 257 -21.78 -13.32 6.34
N ILE A 258 -21.47 -12.05 6.31
CA ILE A 258 -20.16 -11.56 5.92
C ILE A 258 -19.18 -11.86 7.07
N ASP A 259 -18.55 -13.03 7.00
CA ASP A 259 -17.62 -13.52 8.01
C ASP A 259 -16.35 -12.67 8.07
N SER A 260 -15.82 -12.30 6.90
CA SER A 260 -14.65 -11.45 6.78
C SER A 260 -14.80 -10.52 5.59
N TRP A 261 -14.60 -9.24 5.81
CA TRP A 261 -14.42 -8.25 4.76
C TRP A 261 -13.25 -7.36 5.14
N LEU A 262 -12.24 -7.38 4.32
CA LEU A 262 -11.04 -6.58 4.53
C LEU A 262 -10.57 -5.96 3.23
N MET A 263 -9.91 -4.82 3.36
CA MET A 263 -9.39 -4.07 2.21
C MET A 263 -8.03 -3.45 2.55
N SER A 264 -7.18 -3.37 1.55
CA SER A 264 -5.88 -2.72 1.65
C SER A 264 -6.04 -1.20 1.81
N CYS A 265 -5.28 -0.59 2.73
CA CYS A 265 -5.27 0.86 2.91
C CYS A 265 -4.88 1.64 1.63
N ARG A 266 -4.19 1.00 0.70
CA ARG A 266 -3.76 1.60 -0.58
C ARG A 266 -4.89 2.09 -1.48
N VAL A 267 -6.10 1.56 -1.30
CA VAL A 267 -7.24 1.84 -2.18
C VAL A 267 -8.39 2.56 -1.47
N LEU A 268 -8.18 3.01 -0.25
CA LEU A 268 -9.18 3.76 0.51
C LEU A 268 -9.56 5.08 -0.20
N GLY A 269 -10.83 5.47 -0.08
CA GLY A 269 -11.36 6.68 -0.69
C GLY A 269 -11.53 6.62 -2.20
N ARG A 270 -11.54 5.41 -2.80
CA ARG A 270 -11.71 5.19 -4.25
C ARG A 270 -13.00 4.45 -4.60
N GLU A 271 -13.95 4.42 -3.69
CA GLU A 271 -15.26 3.74 -3.87
C GLU A 271 -15.16 2.21 -4.10
N VAL A 272 -14.02 1.60 -3.75
CA VAL A 272 -13.80 0.17 -3.92
C VAL A 272 -14.79 -0.64 -3.08
N GLU A 273 -15.11 -0.18 -1.88
CA GLU A 273 -16.12 -0.79 -1.00
C GLU A 273 -17.51 -0.88 -1.64
N MET A 274 -17.88 0.10 -2.46
CA MET A 274 -19.15 0.12 -3.19
C MET A 274 -19.14 -0.94 -4.30
N ALA A 275 -18.07 -1.02 -5.08
CA ALA A 275 -17.92 -2.03 -6.13
C ALA A 275 -17.84 -3.45 -5.54
N VAL A 276 -17.18 -3.62 -4.39
CA VAL A 276 -17.14 -4.91 -3.68
C VAL A 276 -18.53 -5.33 -3.19
N LEU A 277 -19.31 -4.39 -2.65
CA LEU A 277 -20.71 -4.68 -2.26
C LEU A 277 -21.56 -5.09 -3.46
N GLU A 278 -21.44 -4.39 -4.60
CA GLU A 278 -22.17 -4.76 -5.82
C GLU A 278 -21.89 -6.20 -6.20
N VAL A 279 -20.62 -6.59 -6.31
CA VAL A 279 -20.18 -7.94 -6.65
C VAL A 279 -20.69 -8.98 -5.65
N LEU A 280 -20.55 -8.71 -4.35
CA LEU A 280 -21.00 -9.62 -3.31
C LEU A 280 -22.52 -9.80 -3.32
N ALA A 281 -23.28 -8.70 -3.49
CA ALA A 281 -24.73 -8.72 -3.54
C ALA A 281 -25.25 -9.45 -4.77
N ASP A 282 -24.60 -9.27 -5.94
CA ASP A 282 -24.93 -10.00 -7.16
C ASP A 282 -24.67 -11.50 -7.00
N ALA A 283 -23.53 -11.88 -6.46
CA ALA A 283 -23.17 -13.28 -6.22
C ALA A 283 -24.13 -13.93 -5.21
N ALA A 284 -24.48 -13.23 -4.13
CA ALA A 284 -25.42 -13.74 -3.12
C ALA A 284 -26.84 -13.90 -3.67
N ALA A 285 -27.33 -12.92 -4.43
CA ALA A 285 -28.63 -13.00 -5.08
C ALA A 285 -28.70 -14.14 -6.12
N ALA A 286 -27.65 -14.31 -6.92
CA ALA A 286 -27.54 -15.41 -7.88
C ALA A 286 -27.51 -16.79 -7.21
N ALA A 287 -26.96 -16.89 -5.99
CA ALA A 287 -26.97 -18.09 -5.16
C ALA A 287 -28.29 -18.30 -4.40
N GLY A 288 -29.29 -17.40 -4.51
CA GLY A 288 -30.60 -17.51 -3.92
C GLY A 288 -30.75 -17.01 -2.48
N TRP A 289 -29.73 -16.25 -1.96
CA TRP A 289 -29.82 -15.62 -0.65
C TRP A 289 -30.76 -14.40 -0.68
N GLY A 290 -31.49 -14.17 0.43
CA GLY A 290 -32.41 -13.04 0.59
C GLY A 290 -31.75 -11.79 1.09
N ALA A 291 -30.75 -11.91 1.97
CA ALA A 291 -30.06 -10.78 2.54
C ALA A 291 -28.59 -11.09 2.89
N LEU A 292 -27.76 -10.01 2.99
CA LEU A 292 -26.44 -10.05 3.60
C LEU A 292 -26.51 -9.56 5.04
N VAL A 293 -25.78 -10.22 5.93
CA VAL A 293 -25.61 -9.78 7.31
C VAL A 293 -24.15 -9.39 7.55
N GLY A 294 -23.92 -8.15 7.91
CA GLY A 294 -22.62 -7.62 8.27
C GLY A 294 -22.39 -7.65 9.76
N GLU A 295 -21.22 -8.07 10.21
CA GLU A 295 -20.78 -7.98 11.59
C GLU A 295 -19.60 -6.98 11.68
N TYR A 296 -19.70 -6.04 12.61
CA TYR A 296 -18.57 -5.19 12.98
C TYR A 296 -18.14 -5.46 14.41
N ARG A 297 -16.87 -5.79 14.62
CA ARG A 297 -16.21 -5.94 15.92
C ARG A 297 -15.22 -4.83 16.13
N PRO A 298 -15.47 -3.89 17.06
CA PRO A 298 -14.57 -2.79 17.30
C PRO A 298 -13.23 -3.27 17.89
N THR A 299 -12.16 -2.63 17.46
CA THR A 299 -10.81 -2.79 18.02
C THR A 299 -10.13 -1.43 18.09
N GLU A 300 -9.00 -1.33 18.79
CA GLU A 300 -8.20 -0.10 18.85
C GLU A 300 -7.71 0.39 17.46
N ARG A 301 -7.71 -0.49 16.43
CA ARG A 301 -7.10 -0.23 15.13
C ARG A 301 -8.10 -0.09 13.98
N ASN A 302 -9.33 -0.59 14.12
CA ASN A 302 -10.31 -0.61 13.03
C ASN A 302 -11.44 0.41 13.16
N GLY A 303 -11.31 1.41 14.01
CA GLY A 303 -12.33 2.45 14.20
C GLY A 303 -12.74 3.18 12.91
N MET A 304 -11.86 3.23 11.91
CA MET A 304 -12.16 3.84 10.61
C MET A 304 -13.29 3.15 9.83
N VAL A 305 -13.58 1.87 10.13
CA VAL A 305 -14.65 1.09 9.46
C VAL A 305 -15.92 0.96 10.32
N ALA A 306 -16.03 1.67 11.41
CA ALA A 306 -17.23 1.63 12.28
C ALA A 306 -18.51 2.00 11.52
N GLU A 307 -18.43 2.98 10.61
CA GLU A 307 -19.54 3.44 9.79
C GLU A 307 -19.61 2.76 8.40
N HIS A 308 -18.89 1.67 8.20
CA HIS A 308 -18.83 1.00 6.90
C HIS A 308 -20.19 0.51 6.42
N TYR A 309 -20.87 -0.30 7.22
CA TYR A 309 -22.17 -0.86 6.86
C TYR A 309 -23.26 0.21 6.72
N PRO A 310 -23.45 1.18 7.65
CA PRO A 310 -24.40 2.27 7.44
C PRO A 310 -24.18 3.06 6.15
N ARG A 311 -22.92 3.40 5.83
CA ARG A 311 -22.57 4.11 4.58
C ARG A 311 -22.91 3.35 3.31
N LEU A 312 -22.91 2.04 3.38
CA LEU A 312 -23.26 1.14 2.29
C LEU A 312 -24.78 0.82 2.23
N GLY A 313 -25.59 1.42 3.11
CA GLY A 313 -27.02 1.24 3.11
C GLY A 313 -27.53 -0.01 3.84
N PHE A 314 -26.70 -0.61 4.69
CA PHE A 314 -27.17 -1.65 5.60
C PHE A 314 -27.96 -1.01 6.74
N GLU A 315 -29.01 -1.70 7.18
CA GLU A 315 -29.82 -1.33 8.34
C GLU A 315 -29.36 -2.08 9.59
N GLN A 316 -29.31 -1.38 10.72
CA GLN A 316 -28.91 -1.99 11.98
C GLN A 316 -29.95 -3.02 12.44
N ARG A 317 -29.48 -4.17 12.91
CA ARG A 317 -30.33 -5.25 13.45
C ARG A 317 -29.88 -5.65 14.85
N PRO A 318 -30.74 -6.32 15.64
CA PRO A 318 -30.36 -6.93 16.90
C PRO A 318 -29.22 -7.94 16.72
N ALA A 319 -28.28 -7.95 17.66
CA ALA A 319 -27.21 -8.93 17.67
C ALA A 319 -27.77 -10.35 17.96
N PRO A 320 -27.25 -11.41 17.35
CA PRO A 320 -27.55 -12.79 17.71
C PRO A 320 -27.23 -13.08 19.18
N ALA A 321 -27.92 -14.03 19.79
CA ALA A 321 -27.80 -14.33 21.22
C ALA A 321 -26.38 -14.76 21.67
N ASN A 322 -25.58 -15.29 20.75
CA ASN A 322 -24.20 -15.74 20.99
C ASN A 322 -23.13 -14.75 20.46
N ALA A 323 -23.55 -13.55 20.06
CA ALA A 323 -22.62 -12.52 19.57
C ALA A 323 -21.69 -11.99 20.67
N ALA A 324 -20.53 -11.48 20.27
CA ALA A 324 -19.68 -10.75 21.19
C ALA A 324 -20.38 -9.47 21.69
N THR A 325 -20.16 -9.11 22.94
CA THR A 325 -20.93 -8.06 23.65
C THR A 325 -20.80 -6.68 23.01
N ASP A 326 -19.69 -6.42 22.32
CA ASP A 326 -19.34 -5.16 21.66
C ASP A 326 -19.56 -5.17 20.14
N ALA A 327 -19.98 -6.31 19.58
CA ALA A 327 -20.23 -6.44 18.15
C ALA A 327 -21.56 -5.78 17.77
N SER A 328 -21.60 -5.13 16.62
CA SER A 328 -22.83 -4.64 15.99
C SER A 328 -23.13 -5.41 14.72
N PHE A 329 -24.43 -5.55 14.42
CA PHE A 329 -24.93 -6.33 13.29
C PHE A 329 -25.79 -5.47 12.39
N TRP A 330 -25.69 -5.72 11.11
CA TRP A 330 -26.29 -4.91 10.05
C TRP A 330 -26.85 -5.83 8.97
N ARG A 331 -27.99 -5.47 8.36
CA ARG A 331 -28.67 -6.26 7.33
C ARG A 331 -28.81 -5.46 6.05
N TYR A 332 -28.53 -6.09 4.92
CA TYR A 332 -28.70 -5.53 3.58
C TYR A 332 -29.63 -6.42 2.77
N GLU A 333 -30.81 -5.86 2.40
CA GLU A 333 -31.85 -6.56 1.64
C GLU A 333 -31.46 -6.67 0.17
N LEU A 334 -31.40 -7.90 -0.38
CA LEU A 334 -30.99 -8.11 -1.76
C LEU A 334 -32.13 -7.85 -2.77
N ALA A 335 -33.38 -8.12 -2.39
CA ALA A 335 -34.54 -8.00 -3.30
C ALA A 335 -34.91 -6.55 -3.63
N SER A 336 -34.68 -5.62 -2.71
CA SER A 336 -35.04 -4.20 -2.84
C SER A 336 -33.83 -3.25 -2.96
N ARG A 337 -32.66 -3.79 -3.23
CA ARG A 337 -31.42 -2.98 -3.31
C ARG A 337 -31.48 -1.92 -4.41
N ALA A 338 -31.06 -0.72 -4.08
CA ALA A 338 -30.85 0.34 -5.07
C ALA A 338 -29.59 0.06 -5.91
N PRO A 339 -29.51 0.58 -7.14
CA PRO A 339 -28.27 0.55 -7.92
C PRO A 339 -27.12 1.18 -7.15
N ILE A 340 -25.98 0.51 -7.10
CA ILE A 340 -24.77 1.03 -6.45
C ILE A 340 -23.98 1.80 -7.49
N ASN A 341 -23.78 3.08 -7.25
CA ASN A 341 -23.03 3.96 -8.18
C ASN A 341 -21.58 4.07 -7.74
N HIS A 342 -20.64 3.78 -8.62
CA HIS A 342 -19.20 3.97 -8.44
C HIS A 342 -18.49 4.15 -9.79
N HIS A 343 -17.21 4.57 -9.76
CA HIS A 343 -16.41 4.86 -10.95
C HIS A 343 -15.46 3.71 -11.33
N ILE A 344 -15.84 2.48 -11.05
CA ILE A 344 -15.01 1.28 -11.23
C ILE A 344 -15.67 0.34 -12.23
N GLN A 345 -14.95 -0.10 -13.25
CA GLN A 345 -15.40 -1.16 -14.14
C GLN A 345 -15.16 -2.52 -13.48
N VAL A 346 -16.22 -3.29 -13.24
CA VAL A 346 -16.13 -4.64 -12.69
C VAL A 346 -15.92 -5.65 -13.81
N GLN A 347 -14.97 -6.57 -13.64
CA GLN A 347 -14.68 -7.70 -14.52
C GLN A 347 -14.62 -8.97 -13.67
N ALA A 348 -15.55 -9.88 -13.87
CA ALA A 348 -15.68 -11.18 -13.22
C ALA A 348 -15.11 -12.30 -14.10
#